data_b393c39fa1b5772fbfe566a6aa41bb3e
#
_entry.id   b393c39fa1b5772fbfe566a6aa41bb3e
#
_cell.length_a   1.000
_cell.length_b   1.000
_cell.length_c   1.000
_cell.angle_alpha   90.00
_cell.angle_beta   90.00
_cell.angle_gamma   90.00
#
_symmetry.space_group_name_H-M   'P 1'
#
loop_
_entity.id
_entity.type
_entity.pdbx_description
1 polymer ?
#
loop_
_entity_poly.entity_id
_entity_poly.type
_entity_poly.pdbx_seq_one_letter_code
_entity_poly.pdbx_strand_id
1 'polypeptide(L)'
;MTYVAMVFAILAALLHVYIWTMESLTWKRPQTWKRFGMESQAEADITSPMAYNQGFYNLFLAAGVIVGAVLIITDKETVGWSLVAFGCTTMILAAVVLVSTGWKYLQAAITQGILPFFALLFAALSTIS
;
A
#
# COMPACT_ATOMS: atom_id res chain seq x y z
N MET A 1 -2.25 0.23 -22.22
CA MET A 1 -2.43 -0.47 -20.95
C MET A 1 -1.25 -0.29 -20.00
N THR A 2 -0.01 -0.34 -20.48
CA THR A 2 1.23 -0.15 -19.68
C THR A 2 1.23 1.16 -18.89
N TYR A 3 0.94 2.28 -19.53
CA TYR A 3 0.88 3.59 -18.83
C TYR A 3 -0.22 3.66 -17.77
N VAL A 4 -1.36 3.04 -18.03
CA VAL A 4 -2.47 2.97 -17.06
C VAL A 4 -2.04 2.15 -15.84
N ALA A 5 -1.39 1.00 -16.06
CA ALA A 5 -0.84 0.18 -14.97
C ALA A 5 0.16 0.98 -14.12
N MET A 6 1.06 1.74 -14.75
CA MET A 6 2.03 2.58 -14.04
C MET A 6 1.36 3.68 -13.22
N VAL A 7 0.34 4.33 -13.75
CA VAL A 7 -0.43 5.35 -13.01
C VAL A 7 -1.02 4.75 -11.74
N PHE A 8 -1.69 3.59 -11.84
CA PHE A 8 -2.24 2.92 -10.66
C PHE A 8 -1.18 2.48 -9.67
N ALA A 9 -0.03 1.99 -10.15
CA ALA A 9 1.09 1.61 -9.29
C ALA A 9 1.65 2.81 -8.51
N ILE A 10 1.84 3.96 -9.17
CA ILE A 10 2.30 5.18 -8.53
C ILE A 10 1.27 5.69 -7.52
N LEU A 11 -0.02 5.68 -7.86
CA LEU A 11 -1.09 6.06 -6.93
C LEU A 11 -1.13 5.13 -5.71
N ALA A 12 -0.93 3.82 -5.91
CA ALA A 12 -0.82 2.86 -4.82
C ALA A 12 0.38 3.18 -3.91
N ALA A 13 1.53 3.49 -4.49
CA ALA A 13 2.72 3.87 -3.73
C ALA A 13 2.49 5.16 -2.93
N LEU A 14 1.90 6.20 -3.54
CA LEU A 14 1.59 7.46 -2.86
C LEU A 14 0.60 7.25 -1.70
N LEU A 15 -0.41 6.40 -1.88
CA LEU A 15 -1.33 6.04 -0.81
C LEU A 15 -0.59 5.35 0.36
N HIS A 16 0.34 4.44 0.07
CA HIS A 16 1.12 3.76 1.10
C HIS A 16 2.12 4.70 1.81
N VAL A 17 2.65 5.71 1.13
CA VAL A 17 3.38 6.81 1.79
C VAL A 17 2.45 7.57 2.75
N TYR A 18 1.22 7.85 2.35
CA TYR A 18 0.25 8.49 3.23
C TYR A 18 -0.10 7.62 4.45
N ILE A 19 -0.28 6.30 4.24
CA ILE A 19 -0.49 5.34 5.35
C ILE A 19 0.71 5.37 6.32
N TRP A 20 1.93 5.40 5.80
CA TRP A 20 3.12 5.57 6.64
C TRP A 20 3.05 6.82 7.50
N THR A 21 2.64 7.98 6.96
CA THR A 21 2.51 9.19 7.75
C THR A 21 1.51 9.05 8.88
N MET A 22 0.39 8.37 8.65
CA MET A 22 -0.63 8.12 9.65
C MET A 22 -0.13 7.13 10.73
N GLU A 23 0.45 6.02 10.35
CA GLU A 23 0.88 4.98 11.28
C GLU A 23 2.15 5.35 12.06
N SER A 24 3.10 6.03 11.44
CA SER A 24 4.41 6.31 12.03
C SER A 24 4.53 7.72 12.63
N LEU A 25 3.81 8.71 12.11
CA LEU A 25 3.99 10.11 12.51
C LEU A 25 2.79 10.69 13.28
N THR A 26 1.57 10.33 12.92
CA THR A 26 0.35 10.93 13.49
C THR A 26 -0.55 9.94 14.22
N TRP A 27 -0.08 8.74 14.51
CA TRP A 27 -0.87 7.65 15.08
C TRP A 27 -1.67 8.02 16.32
N LYS A 28 -1.06 8.77 17.25
CA LYS A 28 -1.67 9.13 18.54
C LYS A 28 -2.78 10.18 18.45
N ARG A 29 -3.00 10.76 17.27
CA ARG A 29 -4.10 11.72 17.07
C ARG A 29 -5.44 10.98 16.95
N PRO A 30 -6.51 11.42 17.65
CA PRO A 30 -7.81 10.76 17.62
C PRO A 30 -8.38 10.56 16.21
N GLN A 31 -8.23 11.56 15.33
CA GLN A 31 -8.67 11.45 13.93
C GLN A 31 -7.89 10.40 13.14
N THR A 32 -6.68 10.06 13.56
CA THR A 32 -5.86 9.03 12.92
C THR A 32 -6.20 7.65 13.44
N TRP A 33 -6.06 7.40 14.74
CA TRP A 33 -6.25 6.06 15.28
C TRP A 33 -7.69 5.55 15.15
N LYS A 34 -8.69 6.44 15.09
CA LYS A 34 -10.08 6.04 14.81
C LYS A 34 -10.24 5.42 13.41
N ARG A 35 -9.49 5.90 12.43
CA ARG A 35 -9.50 5.32 11.06
C ARG A 35 -8.97 3.88 11.03
N PHE A 36 -8.09 3.54 11.96
CA PHE A 36 -7.51 2.20 12.08
C PHE A 36 -8.29 1.29 13.06
N GLY A 37 -9.46 1.71 13.49
CA GLY A 37 -10.35 0.90 14.30
C GLY A 37 -10.01 0.82 15.78
N MET A 38 -9.12 1.70 16.28
CA MET A 38 -8.88 1.81 17.72
C MET A 38 -10.09 2.43 18.42
N GLU A 39 -10.37 2.00 19.64
CA GLU A 39 -11.55 2.40 20.38
C GLU A 39 -11.27 3.44 21.47
N SER A 40 -9.99 3.61 21.84
CA SER A 40 -9.57 4.55 22.88
C SER A 40 -8.17 5.08 22.67
N GLN A 41 -7.87 6.21 23.32
CA GLN A 41 -6.51 6.75 23.34
C GLN A 41 -5.53 5.79 24.01
N ALA A 42 -5.96 5.09 25.08
CA ALA A 42 -5.12 4.11 25.76
C ALA A 42 -4.73 2.95 24.83
N GLU A 43 -5.66 2.44 24.02
CA GLU A 43 -5.38 1.41 23.01
C GLU A 43 -4.40 1.92 21.95
N ALA A 44 -4.60 3.13 21.46
CA ALA A 44 -3.70 3.76 20.50
C ALA A 44 -2.29 3.94 21.05
N ASP A 45 -2.15 4.33 22.31
CA ASP A 45 -0.85 4.52 22.96
C ASP A 45 -0.11 3.18 23.12
N ILE A 46 -0.81 2.12 23.51
CA ILE A 46 -0.25 0.77 23.66
C ILE A 46 0.21 0.22 22.31
N THR A 47 -0.56 0.43 21.25
CA THR A 47 -0.26 -0.09 19.90
C THR A 47 0.69 0.80 19.11
N SER A 48 1.03 1.97 19.60
CA SER A 48 1.88 2.96 18.91
C SER A 48 3.21 2.41 18.40
N PRO A 49 4.00 1.63 19.17
CA PRO A 49 5.25 1.07 18.65
C PRO A 49 5.03 0.11 17.47
N MET A 50 3.96 -0.66 17.48
CA MET A 50 3.62 -1.58 16.39
C MET A 50 3.17 -0.80 15.16
N ALA A 51 2.34 0.23 15.35
CA ALA A 51 1.90 1.12 14.26
C ALA A 51 3.09 1.84 13.62
N TYR A 52 4.02 2.34 14.41
CA TYR A 52 5.25 2.97 13.92
C TYR A 52 6.03 2.04 13.00
N ASN A 53 6.28 0.81 13.44
CA ASN A 53 6.98 -0.19 12.66
C ASN A 53 6.20 -0.57 11.38
N GLN A 54 4.90 -0.79 11.49
CA GLN A 54 4.01 -1.12 10.37
C GLN A 54 4.02 -0.03 9.29
N GLY A 55 4.01 1.24 9.71
CA GLY A 55 4.09 2.37 8.80
C GLY A 55 5.36 2.36 7.94
N PHE A 56 6.51 2.02 8.52
CA PHE A 56 7.76 1.91 7.75
C PHE A 56 7.74 0.76 6.75
N TYR A 57 7.08 -0.37 7.04
CA TYR A 57 6.87 -1.40 6.02
C TYR A 57 6.06 -0.86 4.84
N ASN A 58 5.03 -0.07 5.09
CA ASN A 58 4.27 0.59 4.03
C ASN A 58 5.13 1.56 3.21
N LEU A 59 6.00 2.32 3.86
CA LEU A 59 6.95 3.21 3.18
C LEU A 59 7.91 2.44 2.28
N PHE A 60 8.47 1.33 2.77
CA PHE A 60 9.42 0.52 2.00
C PHE A 60 8.75 -0.16 0.80
N LEU A 61 7.52 -0.63 0.93
CA LEU A 61 6.74 -1.14 -0.20
C LEU A 61 6.53 -0.05 -1.25
N ALA A 62 6.14 1.15 -0.83
CA ALA A 62 5.98 2.29 -1.71
C ALA A 62 7.30 2.65 -2.43
N ALA A 63 8.41 2.68 -1.70
CA ALA A 63 9.73 2.94 -2.28
C ALA A 63 10.10 1.89 -3.34
N GLY A 64 9.84 0.62 -3.08
CA GLY A 64 10.09 -0.45 -4.04
C GLY A 64 9.28 -0.29 -5.33
N VAL A 65 8.00 0.07 -5.23
CA VAL A 65 7.13 0.34 -6.39
C VAL A 65 7.62 1.57 -7.16
N ILE A 66 8.00 2.65 -6.49
CA ILE A 66 8.52 3.86 -7.13
C ILE A 66 9.83 3.56 -7.86
N VAL A 67 10.76 2.85 -7.23
CA VAL A 67 12.01 2.41 -7.89
C VAL A 67 11.69 1.55 -9.10
N GLY A 68 10.73 0.63 -9.01
CA GLY A 68 10.27 -0.17 -10.13
C GLY A 68 9.76 0.69 -11.30
N ALA A 69 8.93 1.70 -11.00
CA ALA A 69 8.43 2.62 -12.02
C ALA A 69 9.56 3.40 -12.71
N VAL A 70 10.54 3.88 -11.94
CA VAL A 70 11.73 4.56 -12.49
C VAL A 70 12.53 3.63 -13.38
N LEU A 71 12.72 2.38 -13.00
CA LEU A 71 13.44 1.40 -13.82
C LEU A 71 12.72 1.09 -15.14
N ILE A 72 11.39 1.05 -15.14
CA ILE A 72 10.61 0.86 -16.36
C ILE A 72 10.88 2.00 -17.36
N ILE A 73 10.85 3.25 -16.90
CA ILE A 73 11.08 4.41 -17.80
C ILE A 73 12.55 4.61 -18.18
N THR A 74 13.48 3.90 -17.54
CA THR A 74 14.92 3.94 -17.86
C THR A 74 15.40 2.66 -18.58
N ASP A 75 14.51 2.04 -19.34
CA ASP A 75 14.79 0.86 -20.19
C ASP A 75 15.24 -0.41 -19.43
N LYS A 76 14.95 -0.49 -18.13
CA LYS A 76 15.16 -1.69 -17.29
C LYS A 76 13.82 -2.35 -16.95
N GLU A 77 13.01 -2.57 -17.98
CA GLU A 77 11.60 -2.98 -17.81
C GLU A 77 11.42 -4.26 -17.01
N THR A 78 12.21 -5.29 -17.26
CA THR A 78 12.05 -6.59 -16.57
C THR A 78 12.21 -6.46 -15.06
N VAL A 79 13.26 -5.76 -14.61
CA VAL A 79 13.50 -5.54 -13.17
C VAL A 79 12.44 -4.61 -12.60
N GLY A 80 12.11 -3.54 -13.34
CA GLY A 80 11.10 -2.57 -12.93
C GLY A 80 9.74 -3.22 -12.71
N TRP A 81 9.25 -4.00 -13.66
CA TRP A 81 7.99 -4.73 -13.54
C TRP A 81 8.01 -5.79 -12.44
N SER A 82 9.16 -6.44 -12.21
CA SER A 82 9.29 -7.37 -11.10
C SER A 82 9.09 -6.69 -9.74
N LEU A 83 9.66 -5.50 -9.55
CA LEU A 83 9.50 -4.72 -8.33
C LEU A 83 8.06 -4.20 -8.17
N VAL A 84 7.46 -3.68 -9.23
CA VAL A 84 6.05 -3.22 -9.21
C VAL A 84 5.12 -4.38 -8.90
N ALA A 85 5.30 -5.53 -9.56
CA ALA A 85 4.46 -6.70 -9.34
C ALA A 85 4.60 -7.24 -7.92
N PHE A 86 5.82 -7.35 -7.41
CA PHE A 86 6.06 -7.78 -6.03
C PHE A 86 5.44 -6.81 -5.01
N GLY A 87 5.69 -5.51 -5.17
CA GLY A 87 5.15 -4.49 -4.27
C GLY A 87 3.62 -4.46 -4.26
N CYS A 88 3.00 -4.40 -5.43
CA CYS A 88 1.53 -4.37 -5.55
C CYS A 88 0.88 -5.68 -5.05
N THR A 89 1.48 -6.83 -5.35
CA THR A 89 0.98 -8.12 -4.83
C THR A 89 1.05 -8.14 -3.31
N THR A 90 2.14 -7.68 -2.72
CA THR A 90 2.31 -7.62 -1.26
C THR A 90 1.27 -6.67 -0.63
N MET A 91 0.99 -5.53 -1.25
CA MET A 91 -0.06 -4.60 -0.79
C MET A 91 -1.44 -5.26 -0.78
N ILE A 92 -1.78 -6.01 -1.83
CA ILE A 92 -3.06 -6.73 -1.93
C ILE A 92 -3.13 -7.83 -0.86
N LEU A 93 -2.08 -8.62 -0.71
CA LEU A 93 -2.03 -9.67 0.31
C LEU A 93 -2.14 -9.11 1.73
N ALA A 94 -1.50 -7.97 2.00
CA ALA A 94 -1.65 -7.27 3.27
C ALA A 94 -3.10 -6.81 3.51
N ALA A 95 -3.79 -6.32 2.48
CA ALA A 95 -5.20 -5.97 2.55
C ALA A 95 -6.09 -7.19 2.85
N VAL A 96 -5.81 -8.33 2.22
CA VAL A 96 -6.51 -9.60 2.50
C VAL A 96 -6.28 -10.05 3.95
N VAL A 97 -5.06 -10.00 4.43
CA VAL A 97 -4.73 -10.33 5.83
C VAL A 97 -5.47 -9.40 6.78
N LEU A 98 -5.50 -8.09 6.49
CA LEU A 98 -6.21 -7.11 7.33
C LEU A 98 -7.69 -7.46 7.48
N VAL A 99 -8.40 -7.73 6.38
CA VAL A 99 -9.84 -8.07 6.45
C VAL A 99 -10.07 -9.42 7.12
N SER A 100 -9.11 -10.34 7.08
CA SER A 100 -9.20 -11.63 7.77
C SER A 100 -9.22 -11.50 9.29
N THR A 101 -8.76 -10.38 9.82
CA THR A 101 -8.77 -10.09 11.27
C THR A 101 -10.09 -9.53 11.76
N GLY A 102 -10.99 -9.12 10.87
CA GLY A 102 -12.31 -8.62 11.21
C GLY A 102 -12.96 -7.82 10.07
N TRP A 103 -14.27 -8.00 9.90
CA TRP A 103 -15.06 -7.30 8.89
C TRP A 103 -15.09 -5.78 9.07
N LYS A 104 -14.84 -5.28 10.27
CA LYS A 104 -14.72 -3.83 10.52
C LYS A 104 -13.59 -3.17 9.74
N TYR A 105 -12.62 -3.95 9.25
CA TYR A 105 -11.49 -3.46 8.47
C TYR A 105 -11.71 -3.52 6.95
N LEU A 106 -12.89 -3.97 6.48
CA LEU A 106 -13.15 -4.13 5.04
C LEU A 106 -12.94 -2.84 4.27
N GLN A 107 -13.42 -1.71 4.78
CA GLN A 107 -13.25 -0.41 4.09
C GLN A 107 -11.77 -0.02 4.00
N ALA A 108 -11.00 -0.20 5.06
CA ALA A 108 -9.56 0.07 5.04
C ALA A 108 -8.82 -0.88 4.08
N ALA A 109 -9.19 -2.17 4.06
CA ALA A 109 -8.62 -3.17 3.16
C ALA A 109 -8.90 -2.84 1.68
N ILE A 110 -10.13 -2.44 1.34
CA ILE A 110 -10.48 -2.01 -0.01
C ILE A 110 -9.70 -0.75 -0.38
N THR A 111 -9.62 0.23 0.50
CA THR A 111 -8.91 1.49 0.24
C THR A 111 -7.44 1.24 -0.12
N GLN A 112 -6.74 0.39 0.61
CA GLN A 112 -5.32 0.13 0.34
C GLN A 112 -5.08 -0.91 -0.77
N GLY A 113 -6.04 -1.80 -1.03
CA GLY A 113 -5.89 -2.91 -1.99
C GLY A 113 -6.37 -2.59 -3.41
N ILE A 114 -7.27 -1.64 -3.59
CA ILE A 114 -7.92 -1.40 -4.88
C ILE A 114 -6.95 -0.85 -5.94
N LEU A 115 -6.10 0.09 -5.58
CA LEU A 115 -5.14 0.70 -6.51
C LEU A 115 -4.07 -0.30 -6.98
N PRO A 116 -3.40 -1.05 -6.10
CA PRO A 116 -2.45 -2.07 -6.54
C PRO A 116 -3.12 -3.20 -7.33
N PHE A 117 -4.40 -3.53 -7.03
CA PHE A 117 -5.16 -4.49 -7.82
C PHE A 117 -5.30 -4.02 -9.28
N PHE A 118 -5.73 -2.78 -9.51
CA PHE A 118 -5.84 -2.26 -10.87
C PHE A 118 -4.48 -2.12 -11.55
N ALA A 119 -3.41 -1.79 -10.82
CA ALA A 119 -2.06 -1.78 -11.37
C ALA A 119 -1.69 -3.14 -11.97
N LEU A 120 -1.91 -4.23 -11.21
CA LEU A 120 -1.62 -5.58 -11.69
C LEU A 120 -2.56 -6.03 -12.81
N LEU A 121 -3.84 -5.70 -12.72
CA LEU A 121 -4.82 -6.04 -13.76
C LEU A 121 -4.43 -5.42 -15.12
N PHE A 122 -4.13 -4.12 -15.14
CA PHE A 122 -3.74 -3.45 -16.38
C PHE A 122 -2.35 -3.87 -16.87
N ALA A 123 -1.42 -4.21 -15.96
CA ALA A 123 -0.15 -4.80 -16.34
C ALA A 123 -0.34 -6.16 -17.04
N ALA A 124 -1.18 -7.03 -16.48
CA ALA A 124 -1.50 -8.32 -17.10
C ALA A 124 -2.19 -8.15 -18.46
N LEU A 125 -3.14 -7.23 -18.58
CA LEU A 125 -3.81 -6.95 -19.85
C LEU A 125 -2.83 -6.40 -20.91
N SER A 126 -1.79 -5.70 -20.51
CA SER A 126 -0.78 -5.18 -21.45
C SER A 126 0.12 -6.27 -22.03
N THR A 127 0.18 -7.45 -21.42
CA THR A 127 0.94 -8.59 -21.95
C THR A 127 0.14 -9.45 -22.94
N ILE A 128 -1.18 -9.29 -22.96
CA ILE A 128 -2.09 -10.06 -23.80
C ILE A 128 -2.46 -9.27 -25.07
N SER A 129 -2.35 -7.97 -25.02
CA SER A 129 -2.63 -7.05 -26.14
C SER A 129 -1.39 -6.78 -26.96
#